data_0869ed2d44182303ab57a3e1b35b964c
#
_entry.id   0869ed2d44182303ab57a3e1b35b964c
#
_cell.length_a   1.000
_cell.length_b   1.000
_cell.length_c   1.000
_cell.angle_alpha   90.00
_cell.angle_beta   90.00
_cell.angle_gamma   90.00
#
_symmetry.space_group_name_H-M   'P 1'
#
loop_
_entity.id
_entity.type
_entity.pdbx_description
1 polymer ?
#
loop_
_entity_poly.entity_id
_entity_poly.type
_entity_poly.pdbx_seq_one_letter_code
_entity_poly.pdbx_strand_id
1 'polypeptide(L)'
;MIVFFIEETEKFKLLKKIEVNQDIIFINSRIDRINNKVMHKIVHILKNSSCSNVIISKQLKNSSNFINSLYSNNINIVNGRKLFEALIEKIIEKGCKDNGISPKESRISFAINYAEANIIKTIENCSKKFKFVNIISNNISVFKKIKEKLYNENGIIITVTNNRRKALLKTELIVNVDFPEEMLNKYVIYDNAVIINLEEPTKIQKKRFSGKIINDFEIHFKKDSNIELELNHEKYKKFDIKDLAEVYLMKYPEESENIVI
;
A
#
# COMPACT_ATOMS: atom_id res chain seq x y z
N MET A 1 -11.54 -9.32 12.33
CA MET A 1 -10.55 -8.25 12.60
C MET A 1 -11.31 -7.01 13.05
N ILE A 2 -10.99 -6.50 14.22
CA ILE A 2 -11.67 -5.30 14.76
C ILE A 2 -10.87 -4.08 14.30
N VAL A 3 -11.55 -3.14 13.66
CA VAL A 3 -10.96 -1.88 13.21
C VAL A 3 -11.56 -0.73 14.01
N PHE A 4 -10.71 0.08 14.59
CA PHE A 4 -11.12 1.24 15.36
C PHE A 4 -10.91 2.52 14.56
N PHE A 5 -11.94 3.33 14.52
CA PHE A 5 -11.88 4.66 13.95
C PHE A 5 -11.62 5.65 15.08
N ILE A 6 -10.55 6.42 14.96
CA ILE A 6 -10.28 7.51 15.88
C ILE A 6 -10.56 8.81 15.15
N GLU A 7 -11.52 9.55 15.67
CA GLU A 7 -12.00 10.78 15.07
C GLU A 7 -11.83 11.95 16.04
N GLU A 8 -11.48 13.12 15.53
CA GLU A 8 -11.52 14.36 16.26
C GLU A 8 -12.95 14.76 16.62
N THR A 9 -13.13 15.36 17.78
CA THR A 9 -14.42 15.92 18.21
C THR A 9 -14.23 17.33 18.75
N GLU A 10 -15.09 18.25 18.34
CA GLU A 10 -15.15 19.62 18.85
C GLU A 10 -15.94 19.74 20.17
N LYS A 11 -16.61 18.67 20.62
CA LYS A 11 -17.48 18.67 21.79
C LYS A 11 -16.75 18.40 23.10
N PHE A 12 -17.35 18.85 24.21
CA PHE A 12 -16.83 18.89 25.59
C PHE A 12 -16.29 17.56 26.17
N LYS A 13 -16.57 16.41 25.59
CA LYS A 13 -16.09 15.13 26.11
C LYS A 13 -14.71 14.79 25.53
N LEU A 14 -13.72 14.64 26.42
CA LEU A 14 -12.34 14.35 26.10
C LEU A 14 -12.13 13.04 25.34
N LEU A 15 -12.94 12.04 25.61
CA LEU A 15 -12.87 10.72 24.98
C LEU A 15 -14.25 10.06 25.06
N LYS A 16 -14.77 9.55 23.94
CA LYS A 16 -15.98 8.79 23.89
C LYS A 16 -15.79 7.55 23.03
N LYS A 17 -16.02 6.37 23.61
CA LYS A 17 -16.11 5.12 22.88
C LYS A 17 -17.55 4.96 22.38
N ILE A 18 -17.72 4.74 21.08
CA ILE A 18 -19.03 4.47 20.45
C ILE A 18 -18.89 3.13 19.72
N GLU A 19 -19.62 2.13 20.16
CA GLU A 19 -19.76 0.86 19.44
C GLU A 19 -20.86 1.00 18.41
N VAL A 20 -20.51 0.76 17.12
CA VAL A 20 -21.47 0.89 16.01
C VAL A 20 -21.97 -0.49 15.57
N ASN A 21 -21.09 -1.50 15.62
CA ASN A 21 -21.41 -2.92 15.44
C ASN A 21 -20.27 -3.76 16.04
N GLN A 22 -20.33 -5.09 15.96
CA GLN A 22 -19.34 -5.97 16.60
C GLN A 22 -17.89 -5.76 16.13
N ASP A 23 -17.69 -5.18 14.95
CA ASP A 23 -16.37 -5.06 14.32
C ASP A 23 -15.82 -3.63 14.29
N ILE A 24 -16.63 -2.62 14.58
CA ILE A 24 -16.25 -1.21 14.39
C ILE A 24 -16.54 -0.40 15.66
N ILE A 25 -15.49 0.23 16.18
CA ILE A 25 -15.58 1.14 17.34
C ILE A 25 -15.08 2.51 16.92
N PHE A 26 -15.88 3.54 17.16
CA PHE A 26 -15.47 4.93 17.01
C PHE A 26 -14.96 5.46 18.35
N ILE A 27 -13.77 6.03 18.34
CA ILE A 27 -13.20 6.75 19.48
C ILE A 27 -13.05 8.20 19.07
N ASN A 28 -13.80 9.06 19.72
CA ASN A 28 -13.74 10.50 19.49
C ASN A 28 -12.78 11.15 20.49
N SER A 29 -11.78 11.88 20.00
CA SER A 29 -10.83 12.60 20.83
C SER A 29 -10.55 14.00 20.30
N ARG A 30 -10.35 14.95 21.19
CA ARG A 30 -9.96 16.33 20.83
C ARG A 30 -8.45 16.40 20.59
N ILE A 31 -8.03 16.90 19.44
CA ILE A 31 -6.62 17.05 19.06
C ILE A 31 -5.89 17.99 20.04
N ASP A 32 -6.49 19.13 20.36
CA ASP A 32 -5.91 20.16 21.23
C ASP A 32 -5.67 19.69 22.67
N ARG A 33 -6.22 18.55 23.06
CA ARG A 33 -6.12 17.97 24.39
C ARG A 33 -5.55 16.57 24.43
N ILE A 34 -4.94 16.10 23.34
CA ILE A 34 -4.23 14.82 23.32
C ILE A 34 -2.93 14.98 24.10
N ASN A 35 -3.01 14.70 25.39
CA ASN A 35 -1.87 14.60 26.29
C ASN A 35 -1.59 13.13 26.62
N ASN A 36 -0.49 12.89 27.35
CA ASN A 36 -0.09 11.52 27.70
C ASN A 36 -1.21 10.72 28.40
N LYS A 37 -2.03 11.36 29.26
CA LYS A 37 -3.13 10.68 29.96
C LYS A 37 -4.22 10.22 28.99
N VAL A 38 -4.56 11.04 28.00
CA VAL A 38 -5.54 10.70 26.96
C VAL A 38 -4.98 9.59 26.07
N MET A 39 -3.70 9.69 25.68
CA MET A 39 -3.03 8.65 24.91
C MET A 39 -3.02 7.30 25.62
N HIS A 40 -2.66 7.26 26.91
CA HIS A 40 -2.72 6.01 27.68
C HIS A 40 -4.13 5.39 27.70
N LYS A 41 -5.17 6.22 27.81
CA LYS A 41 -6.56 5.74 27.76
C LYS A 41 -6.91 5.17 26.40
N ILE A 42 -6.53 5.83 25.30
CA ILE A 42 -6.76 5.35 23.93
C ILE A 42 -6.06 4.00 23.75
N VAL A 43 -4.78 3.93 24.05
CA VAL A 43 -3.99 2.69 23.94
C VAL A 43 -4.59 1.56 24.78
N HIS A 44 -5.03 1.87 26.00
CA HIS A 44 -5.69 0.88 26.87
C HIS A 44 -7.00 0.34 26.26
N ILE A 45 -7.83 1.22 25.69
CA ILE A 45 -9.06 0.80 24.98
C ILE A 45 -8.72 -0.10 23.80
N LEU A 46 -7.74 0.27 22.97
CA LEU A 46 -7.34 -0.48 21.81
C LEU A 46 -6.79 -1.88 22.18
N LYS A 47 -5.90 -1.93 23.18
CA LYS A 47 -5.34 -3.21 23.68
C LYS A 47 -6.39 -4.11 24.29
N ASN A 48 -7.29 -3.60 25.09
CA ASN A 48 -8.37 -4.39 25.71
C ASN A 48 -9.37 -4.95 24.69
N SER A 49 -9.41 -4.35 23.52
CA SER A 49 -10.28 -4.80 22.42
C SER A 49 -9.52 -5.66 21.40
N SER A 50 -8.29 -6.08 21.70
CA SER A 50 -7.43 -6.87 20.82
C SER A 50 -7.28 -6.24 19.42
N CYS A 51 -7.30 -4.90 19.35
CA CYS A 51 -7.15 -4.17 18.11
C CYS A 51 -5.67 -3.90 17.81
N SER A 52 -5.23 -4.28 16.64
CA SER A 52 -3.88 -3.98 16.14
C SER A 52 -3.83 -2.94 15.03
N ASN A 53 -4.97 -2.64 14.39
CA ASN A 53 -5.04 -1.74 13.25
C ASN A 53 -6.07 -0.64 13.50
N VAL A 54 -5.71 0.61 13.19
CA VAL A 54 -6.52 1.80 13.46
C VAL A 54 -6.60 2.67 12.21
N ILE A 55 -7.80 3.13 11.88
CA ILE A 55 -7.98 4.24 10.94
C ILE A 55 -8.14 5.52 11.74
N ILE A 56 -7.36 6.54 11.42
CA ILE A 56 -7.40 7.84 12.08
C ILE A 56 -7.92 8.92 11.14
N SER A 57 -8.59 9.94 11.70
CA SER A 57 -9.10 11.06 10.89
C SER A 57 -7.97 11.83 10.20
N LYS A 58 -8.29 12.50 9.09
CA LYS A 58 -7.34 13.33 8.32
C LYS A 58 -6.62 14.36 9.21
N GLN A 59 -7.31 14.92 10.18
CA GLN A 59 -6.71 15.91 11.09
C GLN A 59 -5.71 15.27 12.06
N LEU A 60 -6.01 14.08 12.59
CA LEU A 60 -5.11 13.35 13.48
C LEU A 60 -3.85 12.84 12.78
N LYS A 61 -3.89 12.62 11.46
CA LYS A 61 -2.70 12.28 10.65
C LYS A 61 -1.60 13.34 10.73
N ASN A 62 -1.94 14.58 11.04
CA ASN A 62 -0.97 15.67 11.20
C ASN A 62 -0.30 15.72 12.58
N SER A 63 -0.72 14.89 13.53
CA SER A 63 -0.17 14.87 14.88
C SER A 63 0.93 13.81 15.05
N SER A 64 2.18 14.19 14.81
CA SER A 64 3.34 13.28 14.92
C SER A 64 3.43 12.61 16.29
N ASN A 65 3.16 13.34 17.39
CA ASN A 65 3.18 12.77 18.74
C ASN A 65 2.13 11.68 18.92
N PHE A 66 0.95 11.87 18.35
CA PHE A 66 -0.13 10.89 18.38
C PHE A 66 0.25 9.63 17.61
N ILE A 67 0.72 9.79 16.38
CA ILE A 67 1.17 8.71 15.51
C ILE A 67 2.29 7.91 16.15
N ASN A 68 3.34 8.57 16.62
CA ASN A 68 4.48 7.92 17.27
C ASN A 68 4.06 7.13 18.52
N SER A 69 3.09 7.65 19.27
CA SER A 69 2.57 6.95 20.44
C SER A 69 1.77 5.69 20.10
N LEU A 70 1.05 5.66 18.97
CA LEU A 70 0.40 4.45 18.49
C LEU A 70 1.43 3.40 18.07
N TYR A 71 2.42 3.78 17.25
CA TYR A 71 3.48 2.87 16.81
C TYR A 71 4.32 2.30 17.95
N SER A 72 4.70 3.13 18.95
CA SER A 72 5.44 2.68 20.13
C SER A 72 4.67 1.67 21.00
N ASN A 73 3.36 1.56 20.81
CA ASN A 73 2.49 0.57 21.45
C ASN A 73 2.09 -0.59 20.54
N ASN A 74 2.77 -0.77 19.41
CA ASN A 74 2.50 -1.81 18.40
C ASN A 74 1.07 -1.74 17.82
N ILE A 75 0.55 -0.52 17.66
CA ILE A 75 -0.73 -0.26 17.01
C ILE A 75 -0.42 0.29 15.62
N ASN A 76 -0.82 -0.44 14.59
CA ASN A 76 -0.62 -0.04 13.21
C ASN A 76 -1.71 0.94 12.76
N ILE A 77 -1.29 1.99 12.05
CA ILE A 77 -2.21 2.92 11.40
C ILE A 77 -2.40 2.45 9.97
N VAL A 78 -3.66 2.27 9.59
CA VAL A 78 -4.03 1.98 8.20
C VAL A 78 -3.73 3.24 7.37
N ASN A 79 -3.06 3.06 6.23
CA ASN A 79 -2.53 4.15 5.42
C ASN A 79 -2.75 3.97 3.91
N GLY A 80 -3.61 3.06 3.51
CA GLY A 80 -3.90 2.77 2.09
C GLY A 80 -2.87 1.86 1.39
N ARG A 81 -1.79 1.44 2.07
CA ARG A 81 -0.73 0.64 1.45
C ARG A 81 -1.23 -0.74 0.99
N LYS A 82 -1.92 -1.45 1.85
CA LYS A 82 -2.46 -2.78 1.51
C LYS A 82 -3.56 -2.72 0.45
N LEU A 83 -4.23 -1.57 0.35
CA LEU A 83 -5.12 -1.31 -0.78
C LEU A 83 -4.35 -1.34 -2.10
N PHE A 84 -3.20 -0.67 -2.17
CA PHE A 84 -2.39 -0.66 -3.39
C PHE A 84 -1.82 -2.05 -3.71
N GLU A 85 -1.42 -2.81 -2.70
CA GLU A 85 -1.02 -4.21 -2.88
C GLU A 85 -2.17 -5.07 -3.44
N ALA A 86 -3.39 -4.87 -2.96
CA ALA A 86 -4.58 -5.57 -3.46
C ALA A 86 -4.96 -5.16 -4.89
N LEU A 87 -4.68 -3.91 -5.28
CA LEU A 87 -5.00 -3.35 -6.59
C LEU A 87 -3.81 -3.33 -7.55
N ILE A 88 -2.69 -3.95 -7.19
CA ILE A 88 -1.40 -3.82 -7.90
C ILE A 88 -1.49 -4.13 -9.40
N GLU A 89 -2.26 -5.13 -9.81
CA GLU A 89 -2.43 -5.46 -11.22
C GLU A 89 -3.13 -4.33 -11.99
N LYS A 90 -4.18 -3.73 -11.42
CA LYS A 90 -4.87 -2.58 -12.01
C LYS A 90 -3.97 -1.36 -12.09
N ILE A 91 -3.17 -1.14 -11.05
CA ILE A 91 -2.17 -0.06 -11.00
C ILE A 91 -1.12 -0.23 -12.10
N ILE A 92 -0.61 -1.45 -12.28
CA ILE A 92 0.32 -1.79 -13.36
C ILE A 92 -0.32 -1.53 -14.73
N GLU A 93 -1.54 -1.99 -14.96
CA GLU A 93 -2.28 -1.78 -16.22
C GLU A 93 -2.51 -0.29 -16.50
N LYS A 94 -2.93 0.46 -15.49
CA LYS A 94 -3.08 1.92 -15.57
C LYS A 94 -1.74 2.60 -15.86
N GLY A 95 -0.69 2.23 -15.14
CA GLY A 95 0.66 2.75 -15.35
C GLY A 95 1.17 2.51 -16.77
N CYS A 96 0.92 1.34 -17.33
CA CYS A 96 1.25 1.03 -18.73
C CYS A 96 0.45 1.90 -19.69
N LYS A 97 -0.87 1.96 -19.53
CA LYS A 97 -1.77 2.70 -20.40
C LYS A 97 -1.43 4.19 -20.45
N ASP A 98 -1.27 4.80 -19.28
CA ASP A 98 -1.04 6.25 -19.15
C ASP A 98 0.34 6.69 -19.65
N ASN A 99 1.28 5.76 -19.77
CA ASN A 99 2.65 6.06 -20.22
C ASN A 99 3.02 5.38 -21.55
N GLY A 100 2.04 4.82 -22.27
CA GLY A 100 2.26 4.20 -23.59
C GLY A 100 3.19 3.00 -23.57
N ILE A 101 3.26 2.26 -22.45
CA ILE A 101 4.10 1.07 -22.31
C ILE A 101 3.34 -0.14 -22.85
N SER A 102 3.90 -0.79 -23.90
CA SER A 102 3.39 -2.06 -24.42
C SER A 102 3.97 -3.25 -23.63
N PRO A 103 3.19 -3.97 -22.82
CA PRO A 103 3.71 -5.09 -22.02
C PRO A 103 4.44 -6.15 -22.85
N LYS A 104 3.93 -6.49 -24.04
CA LYS A 104 4.51 -7.50 -24.93
C LYS A 104 5.90 -7.15 -25.47
N GLU A 105 6.31 -5.89 -25.39
CA GLU A 105 7.58 -5.40 -25.90
C GLU A 105 8.50 -4.94 -24.78
N SER A 106 7.95 -4.74 -23.56
CA SER A 106 8.60 -4.08 -22.44
C SER A 106 9.05 -5.06 -21.37
N ARG A 107 9.91 -4.53 -20.50
CA ARG A 107 10.40 -5.21 -19.30
C ARG A 107 9.76 -4.58 -18.06
N ILE A 108 9.20 -5.45 -17.20
CA ILE A 108 8.79 -5.07 -15.85
C ILE A 108 9.79 -5.62 -14.83
N SER A 109 10.12 -4.84 -13.82
CA SER A 109 10.99 -5.27 -12.72
C SER A 109 10.33 -4.97 -11.38
N PHE A 110 10.30 -5.96 -10.50
CA PHE A 110 9.81 -5.85 -9.13
C PHE A 110 10.99 -5.69 -8.18
N ALA A 111 11.07 -4.55 -7.49
CA ALA A 111 12.02 -4.30 -6.42
C ALA A 111 11.38 -4.75 -5.10
N ILE A 112 11.82 -5.92 -4.59
CA ILE A 112 11.14 -6.62 -3.50
C ILE A 112 12.11 -7.45 -2.65
N ASN A 113 12.03 -7.38 -1.32
CA ASN A 113 12.81 -8.20 -0.39
C ASN A 113 11.98 -9.28 0.30
N TYR A 114 10.67 -9.06 0.46
CA TYR A 114 9.77 -9.99 1.16
C TYR A 114 8.79 -10.63 0.18
N ALA A 115 8.75 -11.96 0.17
CA ALA A 115 7.93 -12.73 -0.77
C ALA A 115 6.49 -12.89 -0.23
N GLU A 116 5.66 -11.90 -0.43
CA GLU A 116 4.24 -11.97 -0.12
C GLU A 116 3.45 -12.70 -1.22
N ALA A 117 2.48 -13.54 -0.82
CA ALA A 117 1.75 -14.42 -1.75
C ALA A 117 1.04 -13.63 -2.88
N ASN A 118 0.43 -12.50 -2.53
CA ASN A 118 -0.27 -11.63 -3.50
C ASN A 118 0.68 -11.07 -4.55
N ILE A 119 1.86 -10.60 -4.12
CA ILE A 119 2.87 -10.06 -5.01
C ILE A 119 3.46 -11.15 -5.92
N ILE A 120 3.68 -12.35 -5.37
CA ILE A 120 4.16 -13.49 -6.19
C ILE A 120 3.13 -13.86 -7.26
N LYS A 121 1.84 -13.87 -6.92
CA LYS A 121 0.76 -14.10 -7.89
C LYS A 121 0.73 -13.01 -8.97
N THR A 122 0.93 -11.76 -8.59
CA THR A 122 1.05 -10.63 -9.53
C THR A 122 2.24 -10.80 -10.47
N ILE A 123 3.42 -11.21 -9.95
CA ILE A 123 4.60 -11.49 -10.76
C ILE A 123 4.31 -12.61 -11.77
N GLU A 124 3.62 -13.67 -11.34
CA GLU A 124 3.17 -14.75 -12.22
C GLU A 124 2.25 -14.23 -13.32
N ASN A 125 1.25 -13.43 -12.99
CA ASN A 125 0.31 -12.86 -13.98
C ASN A 125 1.03 -11.90 -14.95
N CYS A 126 1.96 -11.09 -14.45
CA CYS A 126 2.79 -10.22 -15.28
C CYS A 126 3.69 -11.00 -16.24
N SER A 127 4.17 -12.18 -15.84
CA SER A 127 5.02 -13.01 -16.70
C SER A 127 4.29 -13.55 -17.95
N LYS A 128 2.96 -13.60 -17.90
CA LYS A 128 2.12 -13.96 -19.05
C LYS A 128 1.86 -12.78 -19.99
N LYS A 129 2.04 -11.55 -19.51
CA LYS A 129 1.72 -10.30 -20.24
C LYS A 129 2.98 -9.59 -20.75
N PHE A 130 4.06 -9.58 -19.96
CA PHE A 130 5.30 -8.85 -20.28
C PHE A 130 6.32 -9.73 -20.98
N LYS A 131 7.09 -9.11 -21.86
CA LYS A 131 8.19 -9.81 -22.58
C LYS A 131 9.28 -10.29 -21.64
N PHE A 132 9.61 -9.51 -20.63
CA PHE A 132 10.61 -9.83 -19.62
C PHE A 132 10.14 -9.43 -18.24
N VAL A 133 10.27 -10.34 -17.27
CA VAL A 133 9.98 -10.07 -15.87
C VAL A 133 11.22 -10.30 -15.02
N ASN A 134 11.61 -9.29 -14.25
CA ASN A 134 12.74 -9.37 -13.33
C ASN A 134 12.27 -9.20 -11.88
N ILE A 135 12.92 -9.92 -10.98
CA ILE A 135 12.85 -9.68 -9.55
C ILE A 135 14.20 -9.14 -9.10
N ILE A 136 14.18 -8.01 -8.43
CA ILE A 136 15.35 -7.37 -7.85
C ILE A 136 15.21 -7.46 -6.35
N SER A 137 16.17 -8.17 -5.70
CA SER A 137 16.08 -8.46 -4.28
C SER A 137 17.44 -8.61 -3.65
N ASN A 138 17.55 -8.26 -2.37
CA ASN A 138 18.71 -8.67 -1.57
C ASN A 138 18.57 -10.13 -1.10
N ASN A 139 17.35 -10.67 -1.04
CA ASN A 139 17.06 -12.06 -0.63
C ASN A 139 17.07 -13.02 -1.83
N ILE A 140 18.17 -13.04 -2.57
CA ILE A 140 18.32 -13.83 -3.81
C ILE A 140 17.95 -15.31 -3.63
N SER A 141 18.32 -15.92 -2.51
CA SER A 141 18.06 -17.36 -2.25
C SER A 141 16.58 -17.69 -2.21
N VAL A 142 15.76 -16.83 -1.58
CA VAL A 142 14.31 -17.00 -1.49
C VAL A 142 13.69 -16.90 -2.89
N PHE A 143 14.02 -15.85 -3.63
CA PHE A 143 13.43 -15.62 -4.96
C PHE A 143 13.97 -16.59 -6.03
N LYS A 144 15.14 -17.18 -5.86
CA LYS A 144 15.59 -18.29 -6.71
C LYS A 144 14.72 -19.53 -6.54
N LYS A 145 14.34 -19.87 -5.32
CA LYS A 145 13.40 -20.98 -5.06
C LYS A 145 12.04 -20.72 -5.70
N ILE A 146 11.53 -19.49 -5.59
CA ILE A 146 10.28 -19.07 -6.24
C ILE A 146 10.40 -19.16 -7.77
N LYS A 147 11.49 -18.68 -8.34
CA LYS A 147 11.79 -18.81 -9.77
C LYS A 147 11.76 -20.28 -10.23
N GLU A 148 12.44 -21.18 -9.50
CA GLU A 148 12.45 -22.61 -9.80
C GLU A 148 11.07 -23.24 -9.71
N LYS A 149 10.31 -22.87 -8.68
CA LYS A 149 8.90 -23.31 -8.53
C LYS A 149 8.04 -22.86 -9.72
N LEU A 150 8.06 -21.56 -10.07
CA LEU A 150 7.29 -21.01 -11.18
C LEU A 150 7.68 -21.66 -12.53
N TYR A 151 8.97 -21.95 -12.73
CA TYR A 151 9.45 -22.65 -13.91
C TYR A 151 8.95 -24.10 -13.97
N ASN A 152 9.07 -24.84 -12.87
CA ASN A 152 8.69 -26.26 -12.83
C ASN A 152 7.17 -26.48 -12.91
N GLU A 153 6.38 -25.62 -12.27
CA GLU A 153 4.92 -25.75 -12.23
C GLU A 153 4.23 -25.13 -13.44
N ASN A 154 4.74 -24.02 -13.96
CA ASN A 154 4.02 -23.19 -14.94
C ASN A 154 4.86 -22.87 -16.19
N GLY A 155 6.12 -23.35 -16.29
CA GLY A 155 7.01 -23.01 -17.41
C GLY A 155 7.43 -21.53 -17.45
N ILE A 156 7.24 -20.78 -16.37
CA ILE A 156 7.49 -19.33 -16.32
C ILE A 156 8.97 -19.03 -16.14
N ILE A 157 9.51 -18.19 -17.02
CA ILE A 157 10.89 -17.75 -16.99
C ILE A 157 10.99 -16.33 -16.45
N ILE A 158 11.56 -16.17 -15.24
CA ILE A 158 11.86 -14.88 -14.64
C ILE A 158 13.35 -14.74 -14.33
N THR A 159 13.83 -13.51 -14.26
CA THR A 159 15.20 -13.22 -13.83
C THR A 159 15.22 -12.74 -12.39
N VAL A 160 16.09 -13.32 -11.55
CA VAL A 160 16.32 -12.86 -10.17
C VAL A 160 17.73 -12.33 -10.05
N THR A 161 17.90 -11.09 -9.59
CA THR A 161 19.20 -10.42 -9.53
C THR A 161 19.25 -9.34 -8.47
N ASN A 162 20.46 -9.02 -7.99
CA ASN A 162 20.76 -7.83 -7.18
C ASN A 162 21.82 -6.94 -7.84
N ASN A 163 22.06 -7.11 -9.12
CA ASN A 163 23.09 -6.37 -9.84
C ASN A 163 22.69 -4.89 -10.01
N ARG A 164 23.26 -4.03 -9.18
CA ARG A 164 22.93 -2.59 -9.15
C ARG A 164 23.20 -1.86 -10.46
N ARG A 165 24.15 -2.32 -11.27
CA ARG A 165 24.53 -1.66 -12.53
C ARG A 165 23.64 -2.05 -13.71
N LYS A 166 23.09 -3.27 -13.73
CA LYS A 166 22.44 -3.83 -14.92
C LYS A 166 20.93 -4.10 -14.71
N ALA A 167 20.49 -4.30 -13.47
CA ALA A 167 19.17 -4.85 -13.18
C ALA A 167 18.02 -3.95 -13.69
N LEU A 168 18.14 -2.63 -13.57
CA LEU A 168 17.11 -1.66 -13.94
C LEU A 168 17.47 -0.80 -15.16
N LEU A 169 18.65 -1.01 -15.75
CA LEU A 169 19.17 -0.16 -16.85
C LEU A 169 18.28 -0.15 -18.10
N LYS A 170 17.54 -1.22 -18.35
CA LYS A 170 16.66 -1.38 -19.52
C LYS A 170 15.24 -1.74 -19.10
N THR A 171 14.78 -1.23 -17.97
CA THR A 171 13.45 -1.54 -17.43
C THR A 171 12.54 -0.34 -17.64
N GLU A 172 11.50 -0.51 -18.42
CA GLU A 172 10.51 0.52 -18.72
C GLU A 172 9.54 0.73 -17.55
N LEU A 173 9.17 -0.35 -16.86
CA LEU A 173 8.26 -0.30 -15.70
C LEU A 173 8.90 -0.94 -14.48
N ILE A 174 9.03 -0.18 -13.41
CA ILE A 174 9.55 -0.66 -12.11
C ILE A 174 8.42 -0.60 -11.10
N VAL A 175 8.14 -1.71 -10.44
CA VAL A 175 7.25 -1.77 -9.28
C VAL A 175 8.10 -1.86 -8.03
N ASN A 176 8.18 -0.79 -7.28
CA ASN A 176 8.83 -0.77 -5.98
C ASN A 176 7.86 -1.25 -4.92
N VAL A 177 8.05 -2.47 -4.43
CA VAL A 177 7.16 -3.09 -3.45
C VAL A 177 7.58 -2.71 -2.03
N ASP A 178 8.88 -2.86 -1.71
CA ASP A 178 9.40 -2.69 -0.35
C ASP A 178 10.86 -2.16 -0.27
N PHE A 179 11.39 -1.58 -1.36
CA PHE A 179 12.72 -0.95 -1.30
C PHE A 179 12.59 0.48 -0.76
N PRO A 180 13.28 0.83 0.32
CA PRO A 180 13.40 2.22 0.74
C PRO A 180 14.13 3.07 -0.31
N GLU A 181 13.87 4.37 -0.34
CA GLU A 181 14.45 5.31 -1.32
C GLU A 181 15.96 5.15 -1.47
N GLU A 182 16.67 5.06 -0.36
CA GLU A 182 18.13 4.90 -0.37
C GLU A 182 18.59 3.64 -1.09
N MET A 183 17.83 2.55 -0.97
CA MET A 183 18.17 1.30 -1.63
C MET A 183 17.89 1.38 -3.13
N LEU A 184 16.76 1.92 -3.53
CA LEU A 184 16.39 2.08 -4.93
C LEU A 184 17.39 2.99 -5.66
N ASN A 185 17.83 4.07 -5.02
CA ASN A 185 18.81 5.01 -5.56
C ASN A 185 20.24 4.43 -5.74
N LYS A 186 20.53 3.25 -5.17
CA LYS A 186 21.80 2.53 -5.43
C LYS A 186 21.83 1.81 -6.79
N TYR A 187 20.70 1.68 -7.46
CA TYR A 187 20.60 1.02 -8.77
C TYR A 187 20.75 2.01 -9.92
N VAL A 188 21.32 1.54 -11.02
CA VAL A 188 21.28 2.30 -12.29
C VAL A 188 19.92 2.07 -12.92
N ILE A 189 19.08 3.09 -12.84
CA ILE A 189 17.70 3.07 -13.36
C ILE A 189 17.71 3.62 -14.78
N TYR A 190 16.88 3.06 -15.66
CA TYR A 190 16.63 3.60 -17.00
C TYR A 190 16.07 5.03 -16.90
N ASP A 191 16.61 5.94 -17.71
CA ASP A 191 16.32 7.38 -17.57
C ASP A 191 14.82 7.70 -17.76
N ASN A 192 14.12 6.94 -18.59
CA ASN A 192 12.69 7.13 -18.89
C ASN A 192 11.79 6.08 -18.20
N ALA A 193 12.27 5.41 -17.17
CA ALA A 193 11.48 4.40 -16.47
C ALA A 193 10.26 5.01 -15.78
N VAL A 194 9.13 4.32 -15.82
CA VAL A 194 7.98 4.56 -14.95
C VAL A 194 8.15 3.74 -13.68
N ILE A 195 8.11 4.40 -12.53
CA ILE A 195 8.25 3.75 -11.23
C ILE A 195 6.90 3.84 -10.51
N ILE A 196 6.29 2.68 -10.27
CA ILE A 196 5.13 2.53 -9.38
C ILE A 196 5.68 2.22 -8.01
N ASN A 197 5.39 3.08 -7.04
CA ASN A 197 5.91 2.96 -5.69
C ASN A 197 4.79 2.62 -4.71
N LEU A 198 4.90 1.46 -4.04
CA LEU A 198 3.97 1.00 -3.01
C LEU A 198 4.50 1.29 -1.60
N GLU A 199 5.77 1.69 -1.49
CA GLU A 199 6.39 2.17 -0.24
C GLU A 199 6.08 3.64 0.02
N GLU A 200 6.75 4.21 1.02
CA GLU A 200 6.70 5.64 1.28
C GLU A 200 7.15 6.46 0.06
N PRO A 201 6.64 7.68 -0.10
CA PRO A 201 6.96 8.51 -1.26
C PRO A 201 8.45 8.58 -1.54
N THR A 202 8.85 8.12 -2.71
CA THR A 202 10.25 7.96 -3.13
C THR A 202 10.60 9.01 -4.19
N LYS A 203 11.86 9.47 -4.18
CA LYS A 203 12.45 10.34 -5.19
C LYS A 203 13.69 9.70 -5.80
N ILE A 204 13.87 9.84 -7.09
CA ILE A 204 15.09 9.40 -7.78
C ILE A 204 16.08 10.54 -7.88
N GLN A 205 17.26 10.38 -7.24
CA GLN A 205 18.28 11.43 -7.10
C GLN A 205 19.28 11.46 -8.27
N LYS A 206 18.83 11.16 -9.49
CA LYS A 206 19.73 11.12 -10.67
C LYS A 206 19.48 12.30 -11.60
N LYS A 207 20.55 13.00 -12.00
CA LYS A 207 20.50 14.14 -12.91
C LYS A 207 19.81 13.86 -14.25
N ARG A 208 19.92 12.65 -14.78
CA ARG A 208 19.37 12.27 -16.10
C ARG A 208 18.02 11.56 -16.02
N PHE A 209 17.50 11.32 -14.83
CA PHE A 209 16.21 10.68 -14.72
C PHE A 209 15.10 11.64 -15.17
N SER A 210 14.47 11.30 -16.29
CA SER A 210 13.33 12.00 -16.89
C SER A 210 12.04 11.18 -16.88
N GLY A 211 12.11 10.01 -16.22
CA GLY A 211 10.97 9.12 -16.06
C GLY A 211 9.92 9.64 -15.09
N LYS A 212 8.90 8.84 -14.85
CA LYS A 212 7.78 9.20 -13.98
C LYS A 212 7.80 8.35 -12.70
N ILE A 213 7.55 8.98 -11.57
CA ILE A 213 7.37 8.29 -10.29
C ILE A 213 5.92 8.46 -9.87
N ILE A 214 5.26 7.36 -9.60
CA ILE A 214 3.87 7.30 -9.17
C ILE A 214 3.89 6.82 -7.71
N ASN A 215 3.75 7.77 -6.79
CA ASN A 215 3.76 7.52 -5.35
C ASN A 215 2.36 7.40 -4.76
N ASP A 216 1.33 7.72 -5.54
CA ASP A 216 -0.06 7.68 -5.09
C ASP A 216 -1.02 7.52 -6.27
N PHE A 217 -2.22 7.01 -6.01
CA PHE A 217 -3.28 6.79 -7.00
C PHE A 217 -4.60 7.33 -6.47
N GLU A 218 -5.36 7.95 -7.36
CA GLU A 218 -6.76 8.22 -7.09
C GLU A 218 -7.58 6.95 -7.27
N ILE A 219 -8.54 6.74 -6.38
CA ILE A 219 -9.46 5.63 -6.46
C ILE A 219 -10.88 6.16 -6.62
N HIS A 220 -11.65 5.48 -7.45
CA HIS A 220 -13.07 5.71 -7.65
C HIS A 220 -13.82 4.39 -7.47
N PHE A 221 -15.08 4.45 -7.11
CA PHE A 221 -15.92 3.27 -7.00
C PHE A 221 -16.86 3.18 -8.20
N LYS A 222 -17.15 1.97 -8.64
CA LYS A 222 -18.22 1.76 -9.61
C LYS A 222 -19.54 2.16 -8.96
N LYS A 223 -20.35 2.87 -9.74
CA LYS A 223 -21.66 3.35 -9.31
C LYS A 223 -22.54 2.20 -8.78
N ASP A 224 -23.25 2.46 -7.71
CA ASP A 224 -24.16 1.52 -7.04
C ASP A 224 -23.48 0.24 -6.52
N SER A 225 -22.14 0.22 -6.41
CA SER A 225 -21.42 -0.89 -5.76
C SER A 225 -21.58 -0.84 -4.24
N ASN A 226 -21.49 -2.01 -3.58
CA ASN A 226 -21.60 -2.09 -2.12
C ASN A 226 -20.55 -1.23 -1.42
N ILE A 227 -19.32 -1.21 -1.95
CA ILE A 227 -18.24 -0.38 -1.41
C ILE A 227 -18.56 1.12 -1.54
N GLU A 228 -19.14 1.56 -2.67
CA GLU A 228 -19.54 2.95 -2.83
C GLU A 228 -20.61 3.35 -1.83
N LEU A 229 -21.67 2.55 -1.71
CA LEU A 229 -22.78 2.80 -0.81
C LEU A 229 -22.35 2.85 0.66
N GLU A 230 -21.48 1.92 1.08
CA GLU A 230 -20.99 1.87 2.45
C GLU A 230 -20.02 3.02 2.77
N LEU A 231 -19.03 3.29 1.91
CA LEU A 231 -17.96 4.23 2.22
C LEU A 231 -18.34 5.70 1.98
N ASN A 232 -19.35 5.99 1.18
CA ASN A 232 -19.86 7.36 0.99
C ASN A 232 -20.77 7.83 2.15
N HIS A 233 -20.96 7.00 3.17
CA HIS A 233 -21.78 7.41 4.31
C HIS A 233 -21.15 8.58 5.07
N GLU A 234 -21.98 9.50 5.57
CA GLU A 234 -21.57 10.73 6.30
C GLU A 234 -20.57 10.47 7.45
N LYS A 235 -20.73 9.34 8.17
CA LYS A 235 -19.86 8.94 9.27
C LYS A 235 -18.39 8.81 8.89
N TYR A 236 -18.09 8.58 7.61
CA TYR A 236 -16.72 8.35 7.10
C TYR A 236 -16.06 9.59 6.48
N LYS A 237 -16.77 10.70 6.28
CA LYS A 237 -16.24 11.90 5.59
C LYS A 237 -14.96 12.49 6.18
N LYS A 238 -14.70 12.28 7.48
CA LYS A 238 -13.51 12.76 8.16
C LYS A 238 -12.28 11.88 7.95
N PHE A 239 -12.46 10.70 7.37
CA PHE A 239 -11.40 9.73 7.11
C PHE A 239 -10.92 9.80 5.66
N ASP A 240 -9.76 9.21 5.41
CA ASP A 240 -9.25 9.05 4.06
C ASP A 240 -9.96 7.88 3.38
N ILE A 241 -10.41 8.11 2.16
CA ILE A 241 -11.16 7.09 1.41
C ILE A 241 -10.31 5.83 1.12
N LYS A 242 -8.98 5.98 0.98
CA LYS A 242 -8.07 4.88 0.74
C LYS A 242 -7.91 4.00 1.98
N ASP A 243 -7.83 4.62 3.16
CA ASP A 243 -7.76 3.87 4.42
C ASP A 243 -9.04 3.07 4.65
N LEU A 244 -10.18 3.68 4.35
CA LEU A 244 -11.49 3.03 4.46
C LEU A 244 -11.62 1.87 3.46
N ALA A 245 -11.22 2.10 2.21
CA ALA A 245 -11.25 1.07 1.16
C ALA A 245 -10.31 -0.10 1.48
N GLU A 246 -9.11 0.18 2.05
CA GLU A 246 -8.20 -0.86 2.49
C GLU A 246 -8.87 -1.80 3.49
N VAL A 247 -9.50 -1.25 4.52
CA VAL A 247 -10.18 -2.05 5.55
C VAL A 247 -11.39 -2.78 4.99
N TYR A 248 -12.13 -2.13 4.11
CA TYR A 248 -13.28 -2.75 3.46
C TYR A 248 -12.86 -3.97 2.64
N LEU A 249 -11.78 -3.86 1.84
CA LEU A 249 -11.26 -4.97 1.05
C LEU A 249 -10.65 -6.10 1.91
N MET A 250 -10.16 -5.81 3.11
CA MET A 250 -9.73 -6.87 4.02
C MET A 250 -10.89 -7.77 4.45
N LYS A 251 -12.11 -7.25 4.46
CA LYS A 251 -13.32 -7.99 4.81
C LYS A 251 -14.02 -8.58 3.57
N TYR A 252 -13.98 -7.86 2.45
CA TYR A 252 -14.66 -8.17 1.19
C TYR A 252 -13.67 -8.07 0.02
N PRO A 253 -12.72 -9.02 -0.12
CA PRO A 253 -11.67 -8.94 -1.16
C PRO A 253 -12.23 -8.92 -2.60
N GLU A 254 -13.38 -9.52 -2.83
CA GLU A 254 -14.10 -9.55 -4.11
C GLU A 254 -14.50 -8.15 -4.58
N GLU A 255 -14.78 -7.24 -3.67
CA GLU A 255 -15.13 -5.85 -3.98
C GLU A 255 -13.97 -5.06 -4.62
N SER A 256 -12.77 -5.63 -4.63
CA SER A 256 -11.64 -5.03 -5.36
C SER A 256 -11.97 -4.78 -6.84
N GLU A 257 -12.82 -5.59 -7.45
CA GLU A 257 -13.27 -5.40 -8.83
C GLU A 257 -14.11 -4.11 -9.02
N ASN A 258 -14.71 -3.61 -7.97
CA ASN A 258 -15.53 -2.40 -7.96
C ASN A 258 -14.74 -1.11 -7.73
N ILE A 259 -13.42 -1.20 -7.49
CA ILE A 259 -12.51 -0.06 -7.41
C ILE A 259 -11.86 0.18 -8.76
N VAL A 260 -11.90 1.43 -9.20
CA VAL A 260 -11.26 1.92 -10.43
C VAL A 260 -10.10 2.85 -10.04
N ILE A 261 -8.97 2.70 -10.71
CA ILE A 261 -7.75 3.49 -10.53
C ILE A 261 -7.67 4.55 -11.62
#